data_05879d74aaf252257f67c89c1aff2308
#
_entry.id   05879d74aaf252257f67c89c1aff2308
#
_cell.length_a   1.000
_cell.length_b   1.000
_cell.length_c   1.000
_cell.angle_alpha   90.00
_cell.angle_beta   90.00
_cell.angle_gamma   90.00
#
_symmetry.space_group_name_H-M   'P 1'
#
loop_
_entity.id
_entity.type
_entity.pdbx_description
1 polymer ?
#
loop_
_entity_poly.entity_id
_entity_poly.type
_entity_poly.pdbx_seq_one_letter_code
_entity_poly.pdbx_strand_id
1 'polypeptide(L)'
;MTISGLLGRLGLDRSDLRAWAMYDWAISGFQTIVMTAVFPIFFARVPAGLLSPPEATARYADLNTMYLAIVALLSPVLGAVADYLGIARRMLFGFMLLGVVATAGFALVGPGDLQLASVLFVLAMIGATTSFVFYESLLPRLAGHGNIDRVSSAGYALGYIGGGTLLALCLVAIQFPQTVGLGAAGRGLATRLTFVATAVWWIVFSIPLFRHVPEPPRLVEHDESLHENPARAAFTRLGETFRSLRKFRQAFLLLVAFLIYNDGIQTIIKMATVYGAEIGIPDTAMMLAILIVQFVGVPCAFLFGALAGRIGAKPAILLGLVVYTLISIVGYQMRTAGQFFVLAAMVGLVQGGTQALSRSLFASMTPAHKAAEFFGFYSVFEKFAGVFGPLFFAISIRMTGSSRNAILSVIAFFLVGGVLLLFVRVDEGRRAAREAEALATTL
;
A
#
# COMPACT_ATOMS: atom_id res chain seq x y z
N MET A 1 26.47 -20.59 6.52
CA MET A 1 26.33 -19.15 6.27
C MET A 1 26.05 -18.48 7.60
N THR A 2 26.89 -17.56 8.07
CA THR A 2 26.67 -16.88 9.35
C THR A 2 25.54 -15.87 9.24
N ILE A 3 24.81 -15.64 10.33
CA ILE A 3 23.71 -14.65 10.40
C ILE A 3 24.21 -13.25 9.97
N SER A 4 25.42 -12.86 10.37
CA SER A 4 26.05 -11.60 9.95
C SER A 4 26.27 -11.51 8.45
N GLY A 5 26.66 -12.61 7.79
CA GLY A 5 26.83 -12.64 6.34
C GLY A 5 25.51 -12.53 5.58
N LEU A 6 24.42 -13.08 6.10
CA LEU A 6 23.07 -12.91 5.54
C LEU A 6 22.59 -11.46 5.68
N LEU A 7 22.72 -10.88 6.86
CA LEU A 7 22.33 -9.49 7.13
C LEU A 7 23.09 -8.50 6.25
N GLY A 8 24.39 -8.70 6.01
CA GLY A 8 25.18 -7.86 5.11
C GLY A 8 24.71 -7.97 3.64
N ARG A 9 24.30 -9.16 3.18
CA ARG A 9 23.73 -9.34 1.83
C ARG A 9 22.38 -8.65 1.66
N LEU A 10 21.61 -8.54 2.74
CA LEU A 10 20.30 -7.86 2.75
C LEU A 10 20.43 -6.35 3.00
N GLY A 11 21.63 -5.83 3.22
CA GLY A 11 21.84 -4.43 3.58
C GLY A 11 21.40 -4.08 5.02
N LEU A 12 21.23 -5.08 5.87
CA LEU A 12 20.75 -4.96 7.26
C LEU A 12 21.89 -5.17 8.29
N ASP A 13 23.11 -4.84 7.92
CA ASP A 13 24.29 -4.95 8.78
C ASP A 13 24.26 -4.00 10.00
N ARG A 14 23.69 -2.81 9.86
CA ARG A 14 23.56 -1.79 10.88
C ARG A 14 22.28 -1.94 11.71
N SER A 15 22.34 -1.55 12.98
CA SER A 15 21.20 -1.65 13.93
C SER A 15 20.01 -0.74 13.54
N ASP A 16 20.29 0.45 13.02
CA ASP A 16 19.26 1.40 12.58
C ASP A 16 18.53 0.91 11.32
N LEU A 17 19.21 0.25 10.37
CA LEU A 17 18.60 -0.36 9.18
C LEU A 17 17.72 -1.56 9.55
N ARG A 18 18.18 -2.40 10.50
CA ARG A 18 17.34 -3.48 11.05
C ARG A 18 16.09 -2.95 11.75
N ALA A 19 16.26 -1.90 12.54
CA ALA A 19 15.18 -1.26 13.27
C ALA A 19 14.19 -0.61 12.33
N TRP A 20 14.66 0.00 11.22
CA TRP A 20 13.81 0.51 10.16
C TRP A 20 13.03 -0.63 9.49
N ALA A 21 13.68 -1.69 9.04
CA ALA A 21 13.02 -2.82 8.39
C ALA A 21 12.02 -3.55 9.32
N MET A 22 12.24 -3.49 10.64
CA MET A 22 11.32 -4.06 11.64
C MET A 22 9.99 -3.30 11.73
N TYR A 23 9.94 -2.03 11.31
CA TYR A 23 8.68 -1.30 11.22
C TYR A 23 7.79 -1.82 10.08
N ASP A 24 8.39 -2.27 8.96
CA ASP A 24 7.65 -2.94 7.89
C ASP A 24 6.99 -4.23 8.38
N TRP A 25 7.72 -5.04 9.15
CA TRP A 25 7.16 -6.20 9.85
C TRP A 25 5.96 -5.81 10.74
N ALA A 26 6.08 -4.69 11.47
CA ALA A 26 5.05 -4.21 12.39
C ALA A 26 3.78 -3.76 11.67
N ILE A 27 3.92 -2.83 10.71
CA ILE A 27 2.78 -2.18 10.04
C ILE A 27 2.10 -3.10 9.02
N SER A 28 2.83 -4.05 8.43
CA SER A 28 2.25 -5.04 7.52
C SER A 28 1.25 -5.95 8.22
N GLY A 29 1.42 -6.19 9.53
CA GLY A 29 0.37 -6.83 10.34
C GLY A 29 -0.95 -6.06 10.30
N PHE A 30 -0.90 -4.74 10.49
CA PHE A 30 -2.07 -3.88 10.36
C PHE A 30 -2.65 -3.91 8.93
N GLN A 31 -1.80 -3.75 7.91
CA GLN A 31 -2.26 -3.75 6.52
C GLN A 31 -2.96 -5.06 6.16
N THR A 32 -2.42 -6.19 6.60
CA THR A 32 -3.01 -7.50 6.32
C THR A 32 -4.33 -7.71 7.07
N ILE A 33 -4.39 -7.38 8.37
CA ILE A 33 -5.57 -7.62 9.20
C ILE A 33 -6.67 -6.58 8.93
N VAL A 34 -6.32 -5.28 8.91
CA VAL A 34 -7.32 -4.21 8.87
C VAL A 34 -7.66 -3.81 7.43
N MET A 35 -6.68 -3.70 6.54
CA MET A 35 -6.97 -3.24 5.19
C MET A 35 -7.49 -4.36 4.28
N THR A 36 -7.03 -5.62 4.48
CA THR A 36 -7.22 -6.66 3.47
C THR A 36 -8.06 -7.86 3.93
N ALA A 37 -7.79 -8.43 5.13
CA ALA A 37 -8.31 -9.75 5.46
C ALA A 37 -9.47 -9.75 6.47
N VAL A 38 -9.26 -9.25 7.69
CA VAL A 38 -10.22 -9.45 8.79
C VAL A 38 -11.25 -8.34 8.89
N PHE A 39 -10.80 -7.07 8.90
CA PHE A 39 -11.73 -5.95 9.10
C PHE A 39 -12.76 -5.79 7.98
N PRO A 40 -12.46 -5.94 6.67
CA PRO A 40 -13.49 -5.83 5.63
C PRO A 40 -14.62 -6.84 5.82
N ILE A 41 -14.27 -8.07 6.19
CA ILE A 41 -15.24 -9.13 6.49
C ILE A 41 -16.04 -8.81 7.75
N PHE A 42 -15.34 -8.40 8.82
CA PHE A 42 -15.96 -7.98 10.08
C PHE A 42 -16.91 -6.81 9.85
N PHE A 43 -16.50 -5.79 9.07
CA PHE A 43 -17.32 -4.64 8.74
C PHE A 43 -18.63 -5.04 8.08
N ALA A 44 -18.57 -5.88 7.06
CA ALA A 44 -19.76 -6.34 6.33
C ALA A 44 -20.69 -7.21 7.20
N ARG A 45 -20.14 -8.01 8.12
CA ARG A 45 -20.90 -8.99 8.91
C ARG A 45 -21.46 -8.43 10.22
N VAL A 46 -20.79 -7.46 10.84
CA VAL A 46 -21.10 -7.00 12.20
C VAL A 46 -21.64 -5.56 12.19
N PRO A 47 -20.86 -4.48 12.01
CA PRO A 47 -21.41 -3.13 12.07
C PRO A 47 -22.35 -2.80 10.92
N ALA A 48 -22.07 -3.27 9.71
CA ALA A 48 -22.91 -3.06 8.51
C ALA A 48 -23.92 -4.20 8.26
N GLY A 49 -24.02 -5.19 9.14
CA GLY A 49 -24.86 -6.37 8.95
C GLY A 49 -26.38 -6.09 8.88
N LEU A 50 -26.81 -4.87 9.24
CA LEU A 50 -28.21 -4.42 9.08
C LEU A 50 -28.47 -3.79 7.71
N LEU A 51 -27.43 -3.46 6.93
CA LEU A 51 -27.56 -2.97 5.57
C LEU A 51 -27.72 -4.13 4.58
N SER A 52 -28.26 -3.82 3.40
CA SER A 52 -28.16 -4.78 2.30
C SER A 52 -26.69 -5.02 1.92
N PRO A 53 -26.30 -6.22 1.49
CA PRO A 53 -24.91 -6.52 1.16
C PRO A 53 -24.25 -5.53 0.18
N PRO A 54 -24.91 -5.10 -0.93
CA PRO A 54 -24.34 -4.07 -1.81
C PRO A 54 -24.16 -2.71 -1.14
N GLU A 55 -25.09 -2.30 -0.25
CA GLU A 55 -24.96 -1.05 0.51
C GLU A 55 -23.78 -1.09 1.49
N ALA A 56 -23.58 -2.20 2.18
CA ALA A 56 -22.41 -2.40 3.05
C ALA A 56 -21.10 -2.28 2.26
N THR A 57 -21.04 -2.90 1.07
CA THR A 57 -19.89 -2.82 0.16
C THR A 57 -19.66 -1.40 -0.36
N ALA A 58 -20.73 -0.69 -0.76
CA ALA A 58 -20.63 0.71 -1.19
C ALA A 58 -20.15 1.61 -0.05
N ARG A 59 -20.66 1.41 1.17
CA ARG A 59 -20.23 2.15 2.35
C ARG A 59 -18.75 1.94 2.67
N TYR A 60 -18.27 0.70 2.57
CA TYR A 60 -16.85 0.39 2.74
C TYR A 60 -15.98 1.07 1.68
N ALA A 61 -16.42 1.11 0.42
CA ALA A 61 -15.74 1.82 -0.65
C ALA A 61 -15.67 3.34 -0.42
N ASP A 62 -16.77 3.96 0.08
CA ASP A 62 -16.78 5.37 0.47
C ASP A 62 -15.76 5.68 1.57
N LEU A 63 -15.66 4.82 2.59
CA LEU A 63 -14.69 4.99 3.68
C LEU A 63 -13.25 4.92 3.16
N ASN A 64 -12.97 4.01 2.21
CA ASN A 64 -11.67 3.93 1.55
C ASN A 64 -11.36 5.19 0.75
N THR A 65 -12.31 5.70 -0.03
CA THR A 65 -12.17 6.96 -0.77
C THR A 65 -11.92 8.13 0.18
N MET A 66 -12.69 8.20 1.28
CA MET A 66 -12.62 9.31 2.23
C MET A 66 -11.25 9.40 2.92
N TYR A 67 -10.73 8.31 3.50
CA TYR A 67 -9.44 8.38 4.17
C TYR A 67 -8.30 8.68 3.20
N LEU A 68 -8.34 8.10 1.98
CA LEU A 68 -7.34 8.35 0.96
C LEU A 68 -7.34 9.81 0.50
N ALA A 69 -8.51 10.40 0.27
CA ALA A 69 -8.62 11.82 -0.08
C ALA A 69 -8.06 12.72 1.05
N ILE A 70 -8.37 12.42 2.31
CA ILE A 70 -7.84 13.14 3.46
C ILE A 70 -6.30 13.04 3.51
N VAL A 71 -5.76 11.83 3.42
CA VAL A 71 -4.31 11.61 3.45
C VAL A 71 -3.63 12.28 2.26
N ALA A 72 -4.23 12.19 1.09
CA ALA A 72 -3.73 12.81 -0.13
C ALA A 72 -3.56 14.34 0.00
N LEU A 73 -4.55 14.99 0.61
CA LEU A 73 -4.51 16.44 0.84
C LEU A 73 -3.54 16.83 1.96
N LEU A 74 -3.43 16.00 3.01
CA LEU A 74 -2.61 16.31 4.18
C LEU A 74 -1.13 15.96 3.99
N SER A 75 -0.81 14.89 3.25
CA SER A 75 0.57 14.37 3.15
C SER A 75 1.61 15.40 2.68
N PRO A 76 1.36 16.23 1.64
CA PRO A 76 2.34 17.23 1.21
C PRO A 76 2.63 18.28 2.30
N VAL A 77 1.60 18.74 3.01
CA VAL A 77 1.71 19.72 4.08
C VAL A 77 2.46 19.14 5.28
N LEU A 78 2.06 17.94 5.71
CA LEU A 78 2.66 17.26 6.85
C LEU A 78 4.12 16.87 6.57
N GLY A 79 4.43 16.43 5.34
CA GLY A 79 5.78 16.14 4.90
C GLY A 79 6.69 17.36 5.00
N ALA A 80 6.25 18.50 4.45
CA ALA A 80 6.99 19.75 4.51
C ALA A 80 7.22 20.26 5.93
N VAL A 81 6.19 20.19 6.77
CA VAL A 81 6.31 20.58 8.19
C VAL A 81 7.33 19.67 8.89
N ALA A 82 7.28 18.36 8.62
CA ALA A 82 8.20 17.41 9.23
C ALA A 82 9.66 17.64 8.80
N ASP A 83 9.90 17.94 7.53
CA ASP A 83 11.24 18.22 7.00
C ASP A 83 11.76 19.57 7.50
N TYR A 84 10.92 20.62 7.47
CA TYR A 84 11.29 21.95 7.96
C TYR A 84 11.63 21.95 9.46
N LEU A 85 10.87 21.23 10.28
CA LEU A 85 11.09 21.14 11.73
C LEU A 85 12.09 20.05 12.13
N GLY A 86 12.44 19.12 11.23
CA GLY A 86 13.27 17.96 11.53
C GLY A 86 12.58 17.00 12.53
N ILE A 87 11.26 16.78 12.39
CA ILE A 87 10.43 16.01 13.34
C ILE A 87 9.75 14.79 12.70
N ALA A 88 10.28 14.28 11.60
CA ALA A 88 9.65 13.19 10.84
C ALA A 88 9.39 11.94 11.69
N ARG A 89 10.33 11.53 12.58
CA ARG A 89 10.15 10.39 13.48
C ARG A 89 9.08 10.65 14.54
N ARG A 90 8.97 11.87 15.06
CA ARG A 90 7.91 12.24 16.02
C ARG A 90 6.53 12.23 15.36
N MET A 91 6.44 12.72 14.12
CA MET A 91 5.21 12.66 13.31
C MET A 91 4.82 11.19 13.04
N LEU A 92 5.80 10.34 12.67
CA LEU A 92 5.59 8.90 12.54
C LEU A 92 4.98 8.32 13.82
N PHE A 93 5.56 8.63 14.98
CA PHE A 93 5.06 8.15 16.28
C PHE A 93 3.62 8.60 16.54
N GLY A 94 3.32 9.88 16.35
CA GLY A 94 1.98 10.45 16.59
C GLY A 94 0.91 9.80 15.73
N PHE A 95 1.16 9.66 14.42
CA PHE A 95 0.23 9.01 13.49
C PHE A 95 0.15 7.49 13.71
N MET A 96 1.26 6.84 14.04
CA MET A 96 1.25 5.44 14.45
C MET A 96 0.37 5.23 15.68
N LEU A 97 0.51 6.08 16.71
CA LEU A 97 -0.29 5.98 17.93
C LEU A 97 -1.78 6.18 17.64
N LEU A 98 -2.14 7.15 16.80
CA LEU A 98 -3.51 7.34 16.32
C LEU A 98 -4.06 6.06 15.68
N GLY A 99 -3.28 5.46 14.76
CA GLY A 99 -3.65 4.22 14.08
C GLY A 99 -3.82 3.05 15.05
N VAL A 100 -2.90 2.90 15.98
CA VAL A 100 -2.92 1.85 17.01
C VAL A 100 -4.15 1.96 17.92
N VAL A 101 -4.42 3.16 18.45
CA VAL A 101 -5.57 3.39 19.34
C VAL A 101 -6.89 3.13 18.61
N ALA A 102 -7.02 3.63 17.38
CA ALA A 102 -8.20 3.38 16.56
C ALA A 102 -8.37 1.89 16.23
N THR A 103 -7.26 1.18 15.95
CA THR A 103 -7.29 -0.27 15.70
C THR A 103 -7.72 -1.06 16.93
N ALA A 104 -7.19 -0.74 18.10
CA ALA A 104 -7.64 -1.35 19.36
C ALA A 104 -9.13 -1.06 19.63
N GLY A 105 -9.59 0.13 19.27
CA GLY A 105 -10.99 0.55 19.39
C GLY A 105 -11.98 -0.33 18.62
N PHE A 106 -11.58 -1.05 17.57
CA PHE A 106 -12.47 -1.99 16.87
C PHE A 106 -12.98 -3.12 17.77
N ALA A 107 -12.29 -3.42 18.87
CA ALA A 107 -12.77 -4.40 19.84
C ALA A 107 -14.09 -3.99 20.52
N LEU A 108 -14.40 -2.69 20.55
CA LEU A 108 -15.61 -2.13 21.14
C LEU A 108 -16.80 -2.13 20.17
N VAL A 109 -16.55 -2.36 18.86
CA VAL A 109 -17.60 -2.31 17.83
C VAL A 109 -18.52 -3.52 17.93
N GLY A 110 -19.82 -3.27 18.03
CA GLY A 110 -20.89 -4.26 18.08
C GLY A 110 -21.73 -4.33 16.79
N PRO A 111 -22.75 -5.21 16.77
CA PRO A 111 -23.72 -5.26 15.67
C PRO A 111 -24.47 -3.93 15.53
N GLY A 112 -24.48 -3.36 14.33
CA GLY A 112 -25.17 -2.08 14.04
C GLY A 112 -24.37 -0.82 14.37
N ASP A 113 -23.19 -0.91 14.99
CA ASP A 113 -22.34 0.24 15.34
C ASP A 113 -21.59 0.80 14.12
N LEU A 114 -22.33 1.00 13.01
CA LEU A 114 -21.77 1.42 11.73
C LEU A 114 -20.99 2.74 11.83
N GLN A 115 -21.49 3.71 12.60
CA GLN A 115 -20.85 5.01 12.72
C GLN A 115 -19.51 4.90 13.48
N LEU A 116 -19.49 4.18 14.61
CA LEU A 116 -18.26 3.95 15.38
C LEU A 116 -17.21 3.21 14.53
N ALA A 117 -17.62 2.13 13.86
CA ALA A 117 -16.73 1.38 12.97
C ALA A 117 -16.16 2.26 11.86
N SER A 118 -16.99 3.12 11.25
CA SER A 118 -16.58 4.02 10.17
C SER A 118 -15.54 5.05 10.64
N VAL A 119 -15.80 5.70 11.78
CA VAL A 119 -14.87 6.70 12.36
C VAL A 119 -13.53 6.04 12.72
N LEU A 120 -13.59 4.92 13.44
CA LEU A 120 -12.37 4.19 13.84
C LEU A 120 -11.58 3.72 12.62
N PHE A 121 -12.25 3.23 11.56
CA PHE A 121 -11.60 2.81 10.33
C PHE A 121 -10.85 3.97 9.66
N VAL A 122 -11.52 5.10 9.48
CA VAL A 122 -10.89 6.28 8.86
C VAL A 122 -9.70 6.76 9.68
N LEU A 123 -9.82 6.82 11.01
CA LEU A 123 -8.71 7.22 11.89
C LEU A 123 -7.56 6.21 11.85
N ALA A 124 -7.86 4.91 11.89
CA ALA A 124 -6.86 3.85 11.79
C ALA A 124 -6.09 3.93 10.47
N MET A 125 -6.81 4.11 9.35
CA MET A 125 -6.22 4.20 8.01
C MET A 125 -5.43 5.49 7.80
N ILE A 126 -5.91 6.63 8.30
CA ILE A 126 -5.15 7.90 8.30
C ILE A 126 -3.86 7.72 9.10
N GLY A 127 -3.96 7.17 10.32
CA GLY A 127 -2.81 6.91 11.17
C GLY A 127 -1.78 6.01 10.50
N ALA A 128 -2.20 4.88 9.95
CA ALA A 128 -1.32 3.92 9.29
C ALA A 128 -0.69 4.50 8.02
N THR A 129 -1.50 5.06 7.12
CA THR A 129 -1.00 5.56 5.82
C THR A 129 -0.06 6.75 6.02
N THR A 130 -0.39 7.68 6.92
CA THR A 130 0.44 8.85 7.19
C THR A 130 1.73 8.47 7.94
N SER A 131 1.67 7.55 8.91
CA SER A 131 2.88 7.05 9.58
C SER A 131 3.84 6.37 8.58
N PHE A 132 3.29 5.64 7.60
CA PHE A 132 4.07 5.00 6.56
C PHE A 132 4.77 6.01 5.63
N VAL A 133 4.14 7.17 5.35
CA VAL A 133 4.81 8.28 4.62
C VAL A 133 6.08 8.72 5.31
N PHE A 134 6.02 8.97 6.63
CA PHE A 134 7.20 9.37 7.39
C PHE A 134 8.23 8.25 7.52
N TYR A 135 7.78 7.00 7.65
CA TYR A 135 8.64 5.82 7.65
C TYR A 135 9.48 5.72 6.37
N GLU A 136 8.85 5.85 5.21
CA GLU A 136 9.55 5.84 3.92
C GLU A 136 10.53 7.00 3.76
N SER A 137 10.20 8.19 4.28
CA SER A 137 11.07 9.37 4.20
C SER A 137 12.39 9.22 4.97
N LEU A 138 12.47 8.30 5.94
CA LEU A 138 13.69 7.99 6.67
C LEU A 138 14.68 7.15 5.85
N LEU A 139 14.21 6.32 4.91
CA LEU A 139 15.04 5.34 4.20
C LEU A 139 16.22 5.95 3.42
N PRO A 140 16.06 7.02 2.60
CA PRO A 140 17.18 7.57 1.83
C PRO A 140 18.34 8.05 2.71
N ARG A 141 18.00 8.56 3.90
CA ARG A 141 18.99 9.06 4.87
C ARG A 141 19.71 7.95 5.62
N LEU A 142 19.01 6.84 5.90
CA LEU A 142 19.56 5.69 6.62
C LEU A 142 20.41 4.80 5.70
N ALA A 143 19.89 4.47 4.52
CA ALA A 143 20.52 3.49 3.64
C ALA A 143 21.63 4.09 2.75
N GLY A 144 21.61 5.41 2.48
CA GLY A 144 22.47 6.03 1.48
C GLY A 144 22.19 5.53 0.07
N HIS A 145 22.64 6.26 -0.96
CA HIS A 145 22.27 6.02 -2.36
C HIS A 145 22.60 4.61 -2.91
N GLY A 146 23.61 3.92 -2.35
CA GLY A 146 24.06 2.60 -2.85
C GLY A 146 23.30 1.38 -2.29
N ASN A 147 22.53 1.54 -1.21
CA ASN A 147 21.90 0.41 -0.50
C ASN A 147 20.37 0.52 -0.38
N ILE A 148 19.76 1.58 -0.87
CA ILE A 148 18.32 1.84 -0.75
C ILE A 148 17.49 0.65 -1.25
N ASP A 149 17.81 0.11 -2.44
CA ASP A 149 17.03 -0.98 -3.04
C ASP A 149 17.11 -2.27 -2.22
N ARG A 150 18.27 -2.57 -1.66
CA ARG A 150 18.47 -3.77 -0.82
C ARG A 150 17.70 -3.66 0.48
N VAL A 151 17.84 -2.54 1.18
CA VAL A 151 17.18 -2.29 2.46
C VAL A 151 15.65 -2.24 2.28
N SER A 152 15.18 -1.55 1.23
CA SER A 152 13.76 -1.51 0.87
C SER A 152 13.20 -2.90 0.59
N SER A 153 13.90 -3.70 -0.25
CA SER A 153 13.47 -5.06 -0.57
C SER A 153 13.45 -5.97 0.67
N ALA A 154 14.42 -5.82 1.57
CA ALA A 154 14.45 -6.55 2.83
C ALA A 154 13.30 -6.14 3.76
N GLY A 155 12.97 -4.84 3.83
CA GLY A 155 11.80 -4.33 4.55
C GLY A 155 10.51 -4.96 4.04
N TYR A 156 10.26 -4.91 2.72
CA TYR A 156 9.09 -5.54 2.10
C TYR A 156 9.00 -7.06 2.40
N ALA A 157 10.12 -7.79 2.27
CA ALA A 157 10.15 -9.23 2.57
C ALA A 157 9.77 -9.50 4.04
N LEU A 158 10.33 -8.72 4.98
CA LEU A 158 9.96 -8.80 6.40
C LEU A 158 8.49 -8.44 6.62
N GLY A 159 7.98 -7.43 5.90
CA GLY A 159 6.57 -7.05 5.94
C GLY A 159 5.64 -8.19 5.53
N TYR A 160 5.89 -8.85 4.41
CA TYR A 160 5.10 -10.01 3.98
C TYR A 160 5.11 -11.14 5.01
N ILE A 161 6.28 -11.44 5.59
CA ILE A 161 6.40 -12.48 6.62
C ILE A 161 5.67 -12.03 7.89
N GLY A 162 5.83 -10.78 8.33
CA GLY A 162 5.18 -10.23 9.53
C GLY A 162 3.65 -10.21 9.40
N GLY A 163 3.12 -9.70 8.31
CA GLY A 163 1.69 -9.67 8.02
C GLY A 163 1.10 -11.07 7.89
N GLY A 164 1.80 -11.97 7.17
CA GLY A 164 1.39 -13.37 7.04
C GLY A 164 1.40 -14.13 8.38
N THR A 165 2.43 -13.91 9.21
CA THR A 165 2.53 -14.53 10.54
C THR A 165 1.39 -14.06 11.46
N LEU A 166 1.14 -12.77 11.54
CA LEU A 166 0.05 -12.24 12.35
C LEU A 166 -1.31 -12.76 11.85
N LEU A 167 -1.54 -12.78 10.53
CA LEU A 167 -2.78 -13.31 9.97
C LEU A 167 -2.95 -14.81 10.30
N ALA A 168 -1.89 -15.61 10.22
CA ALA A 168 -1.95 -17.03 10.57
C ALA A 168 -2.32 -17.23 12.05
N LEU A 169 -1.70 -16.48 12.95
CA LEU A 169 -2.03 -16.52 14.38
C LEU A 169 -3.48 -16.09 14.66
N CYS A 170 -3.92 -15.00 14.04
CA CYS A 170 -5.30 -14.51 14.16
C CYS A 170 -6.30 -15.52 13.59
N LEU A 171 -6.00 -16.16 12.45
CA LEU A 171 -6.85 -17.16 11.84
C LEU A 171 -7.00 -18.38 12.77
N VAL A 172 -5.92 -18.86 13.38
CA VAL A 172 -5.99 -19.95 14.37
C VAL A 172 -6.87 -19.55 15.55
N ALA A 173 -6.71 -18.35 16.11
CA ALA A 173 -7.51 -17.88 17.22
C ALA A 173 -9.01 -17.73 16.86
N ILE A 174 -9.33 -17.30 15.65
CA ILE A 174 -10.73 -17.15 15.17
C ILE A 174 -11.36 -18.53 14.91
N GLN A 175 -10.61 -19.47 14.32
CA GLN A 175 -11.15 -20.80 13.97
C GLN A 175 -11.22 -21.73 15.16
N PHE A 176 -10.27 -21.63 16.06
CA PHE A 176 -10.13 -22.47 17.26
C PHE A 176 -10.08 -21.59 18.52
N PRO A 177 -11.18 -20.89 18.89
CA PRO A 177 -11.19 -19.93 20.00
C PRO A 177 -10.80 -20.56 21.35
N GLN A 178 -10.98 -21.88 21.49
CA GLN A 178 -10.53 -22.64 22.67
C GLN A 178 -8.99 -22.61 22.87
N THR A 179 -8.21 -22.43 21.82
CA THR A 179 -6.73 -22.32 21.91
C THR A 179 -6.24 -21.05 22.62
N VAL A 180 -7.10 -20.03 22.65
CA VAL A 180 -6.87 -18.76 23.34
C VAL A 180 -7.72 -18.61 24.61
N GLY A 181 -8.23 -19.73 25.15
CA GLY A 181 -9.00 -19.75 26.39
C GLY A 181 -10.47 -19.30 26.25
N LEU A 182 -10.96 -19.17 25.04
CA LEU A 182 -12.36 -18.80 24.77
C LEU A 182 -13.20 -20.06 24.52
N GLY A 183 -14.46 -20.05 24.99
CA GLY A 183 -15.38 -21.16 24.73
C GLY A 183 -15.75 -21.30 23.25
N ALA A 184 -16.48 -22.37 22.90
CA ALA A 184 -16.87 -22.68 21.51
C ALA A 184 -17.69 -21.55 20.85
N ALA A 185 -18.44 -20.75 21.61
CA ALA A 185 -19.16 -19.55 21.14
C ALA A 185 -18.26 -18.29 20.99
N GLY A 186 -16.97 -18.40 21.30
CA GLY A 186 -16.04 -17.28 21.41
C GLY A 186 -15.53 -16.70 20.10
N ARG A 187 -15.96 -17.19 18.92
CA ARG A 187 -15.45 -16.71 17.61
C ARG A 187 -15.61 -15.20 17.41
N GLY A 188 -16.73 -14.62 17.79
CA GLY A 188 -16.96 -13.18 17.70
C GLY A 188 -16.01 -12.37 18.59
N LEU A 189 -15.77 -12.85 19.82
CA LEU A 189 -14.80 -12.24 20.74
C LEU A 189 -13.37 -12.44 20.22
N ALA A 190 -13.01 -13.61 19.71
CA ALA A 190 -11.72 -13.88 19.11
C ALA A 190 -11.44 -12.92 17.96
N THR A 191 -12.43 -12.67 17.06
CA THR A 191 -12.30 -11.70 15.97
C THR A 191 -12.03 -10.29 16.49
N ARG A 192 -12.72 -9.83 17.55
CA ARG A 192 -12.47 -8.52 18.16
C ARG A 192 -11.08 -8.44 18.81
N LEU A 193 -10.65 -9.50 19.47
CA LEU A 193 -9.33 -9.58 20.09
C LEU A 193 -8.19 -9.55 19.06
N THR A 194 -8.43 -9.98 17.80
CA THR A 194 -7.40 -9.85 16.75
C THR A 194 -7.05 -8.39 16.47
N PHE A 195 -7.97 -7.46 16.63
CA PHE A 195 -7.67 -6.03 16.46
C PHE A 195 -6.80 -5.51 17.60
N VAL A 196 -7.04 -5.95 18.83
CA VAL A 196 -6.17 -5.63 19.97
C VAL A 196 -4.79 -6.26 19.78
N ALA A 197 -4.73 -7.52 19.36
CA ALA A 197 -3.47 -8.20 19.06
C ALA A 197 -2.70 -7.49 17.94
N THR A 198 -3.38 -6.99 16.91
CA THR A 198 -2.79 -6.19 15.83
C THR A 198 -2.21 -4.87 16.35
N ALA A 199 -2.94 -4.18 17.21
CA ALA A 199 -2.48 -2.93 17.84
C ALA A 199 -1.22 -3.18 18.71
N VAL A 200 -1.23 -4.24 19.53
CA VAL A 200 -0.08 -4.65 20.35
C VAL A 200 1.11 -5.06 19.47
N TRP A 201 0.87 -5.86 18.42
CA TRP A 201 1.89 -6.24 17.44
C TRP A 201 2.58 -5.01 16.85
N TRP A 202 1.77 -4.06 16.38
CA TRP A 202 2.28 -2.85 15.76
C TRP A 202 3.14 -2.03 16.72
N ILE A 203 2.70 -1.82 17.97
CA ILE A 203 3.50 -1.12 18.99
C ILE A 203 4.81 -1.87 19.26
N VAL A 204 4.72 -3.16 19.62
CA VAL A 204 5.88 -3.94 20.11
C VAL A 204 6.98 -3.98 19.06
N PHE A 205 6.64 -4.30 17.80
CA PHE A 205 7.63 -4.41 16.74
C PHE A 205 8.06 -3.06 16.15
N SER A 206 7.42 -1.94 16.52
CA SER A 206 7.88 -0.58 16.22
C SER A 206 8.88 -0.04 17.23
N ILE A 207 8.97 -0.60 18.45
CA ILE A 207 9.90 -0.13 19.49
C ILE A 207 11.35 -0.01 19.00
N PRO A 208 11.91 -0.97 18.24
CA PRO A 208 13.27 -0.86 17.73
C PRO A 208 13.52 0.41 16.91
N LEU A 209 12.57 0.80 16.04
CA LEU A 209 12.67 2.02 15.23
C LEU A 209 12.84 3.26 16.12
N PHE A 210 11.99 3.42 17.13
CA PHE A 210 12.05 4.60 18.00
C PHE A 210 13.27 4.62 18.93
N ARG A 211 13.92 3.46 19.15
CA ARG A 211 15.14 3.36 19.99
C ARG A 211 16.43 3.56 19.20
N HIS A 212 16.50 3.13 17.95
CA HIS A 212 17.76 3.06 17.20
C HIS A 212 17.82 4.03 16.01
N VAL A 213 16.68 4.51 15.50
CA VAL A 213 16.67 5.46 14.39
C VAL A 213 16.65 6.89 14.95
N PRO A 214 17.66 7.72 14.68
CA PRO A 214 17.69 9.10 15.16
C PRO A 214 16.64 9.95 14.46
N GLU A 215 16.27 11.07 15.09
CA GLU A 215 15.47 12.10 14.42
C GLU A 215 16.30 12.69 13.27
N PRO A 216 15.73 12.84 12.06
CA PRO A 216 16.48 13.45 10.97
C PRO A 216 16.80 14.92 11.29
N PRO A 217 18.00 15.39 10.88
CA PRO A 217 18.35 16.80 11.06
C PRO A 217 17.41 17.68 10.24
N ARG A 218 17.21 18.90 10.71
CA ARG A 218 16.46 19.93 10.00
C ARG A 218 17.12 20.22 8.65
N LEU A 219 16.36 20.15 7.58
CA LEU A 219 16.79 20.55 6.24
C LEU A 219 16.39 22.01 6.00
N VAL A 220 17.35 22.91 6.10
CA VAL A 220 17.21 24.31 5.63
C VAL A 220 17.96 24.39 4.31
N GLU A 221 17.29 24.60 3.19
CA GLU A 221 17.95 24.88 1.93
C GLU A 221 18.49 26.32 1.93
N HIS A 222 19.60 26.55 1.18
CA HIS A 222 20.34 27.81 1.17
C HIS A 222 19.52 29.04 0.75
N ASP A 223 18.40 28.83 0.04
CA ASP A 223 17.50 29.88 -0.46
C ASP A 223 16.24 30.10 0.39
N GLU A 224 16.05 29.33 1.47
CA GLU A 224 14.88 29.49 2.34
C GLU A 224 15.10 30.60 3.36
N SER A 225 14.35 31.68 3.22
CA SER A 225 14.23 32.67 4.29
C SER A 225 13.56 31.98 5.50
N LEU A 226 14.16 32.10 6.69
CA LEU A 226 13.68 31.54 7.96
C LEU A 226 12.24 31.97 8.34
N HIS A 227 11.60 32.78 7.52
CA HIS A 227 10.30 33.44 7.73
C HIS A 227 9.21 32.98 6.75
N GLU A 228 9.49 32.08 5.79
CA GLU A 228 8.43 31.58 4.91
C GLU A 228 7.56 30.52 5.59
N ASN A 229 6.26 30.58 5.25
CA ASN A 229 5.31 29.57 5.74
C ASN A 229 5.69 28.20 5.15
N PRO A 230 6.03 27.18 5.99
CA PRO A 230 6.49 25.87 5.53
C PRO A 230 5.55 25.17 4.54
N ALA A 231 4.24 25.39 4.71
CA ALA A 231 3.24 24.81 3.80
C ALA A 231 3.34 25.46 2.41
N ARG A 232 3.55 26.79 2.32
CA ARG A 232 3.70 27.49 1.05
C ARG A 232 4.97 27.05 0.31
N ALA A 233 6.09 26.94 1.02
CA ALA A 233 7.36 26.45 0.46
C ALA A 233 7.18 25.03 -0.12
N ALA A 234 6.48 24.12 0.59
CA ALA A 234 6.19 22.78 0.12
C ALA A 234 5.37 22.76 -1.17
N PHE A 235 4.29 23.55 -1.24
CA PHE A 235 3.46 23.62 -2.43
C PHE A 235 4.22 24.21 -3.62
N THR A 236 5.10 25.20 -3.39
CA THR A 236 5.96 25.78 -4.42
C THR A 236 6.92 24.71 -4.96
N ARG A 237 7.62 23.98 -4.09
CA ARG A 237 8.52 22.86 -4.47
C ARG A 237 7.77 21.76 -5.23
N LEU A 238 6.60 21.37 -4.73
CA LEU A 238 5.77 20.37 -5.44
C LEU A 238 5.42 20.84 -6.85
N GLY A 239 5.07 22.11 -7.01
CA GLY A 239 4.79 22.74 -8.30
C GLY A 239 6.01 22.78 -9.23
N GLU A 240 7.19 23.06 -8.70
CA GLU A 240 8.46 23.09 -9.45
C GLU A 240 8.88 21.68 -9.88
N THR A 241 8.79 20.69 -8.99
CA THR A 241 9.06 19.28 -9.32
C THR A 241 8.08 18.77 -10.37
N PHE A 242 6.79 19.10 -10.26
CA PHE A 242 5.79 18.75 -11.27
C PHE A 242 6.12 19.38 -12.63
N ARG A 243 6.50 20.65 -12.64
CA ARG A 243 6.88 21.36 -13.87
C ARG A 243 8.16 20.77 -14.48
N SER A 244 9.14 20.42 -13.64
CA SER A 244 10.36 19.73 -14.05
C SER A 244 10.07 18.35 -14.63
N LEU A 245 9.24 17.54 -13.96
CA LEU A 245 8.87 16.19 -14.40
C LEU A 245 8.11 16.22 -15.75
N ARG A 246 7.27 17.23 -15.97
CA ARG A 246 6.57 17.39 -17.27
C ARG A 246 7.51 17.60 -18.46
N LYS A 247 8.75 18.07 -18.25
CA LYS A 247 9.76 18.17 -19.31
C LYS A 247 10.23 16.78 -19.76
N PHE A 248 10.21 15.78 -18.87
CA PHE A 248 10.49 14.36 -19.18
C PHE A 248 9.20 13.64 -19.59
N ARG A 249 8.73 14.01 -20.78
CA ARG A 249 7.39 13.62 -21.30
C ARG A 249 7.09 12.12 -21.17
N GLN A 250 8.06 11.25 -21.41
CA GLN A 250 7.87 9.79 -21.37
C GLN A 250 7.75 9.27 -19.92
N ALA A 251 8.56 9.79 -19.00
CA ALA A 251 8.48 9.47 -17.58
C ALA A 251 7.15 9.98 -16.98
N PHE A 252 6.71 11.18 -17.36
CA PHE A 252 5.44 11.73 -16.93
C PHE A 252 4.24 10.91 -17.47
N LEU A 253 4.27 10.50 -18.74
CA LEU A 253 3.23 9.65 -19.33
C LEU A 253 3.16 8.28 -18.65
N LEU A 254 4.32 7.68 -18.31
CA LEU A 254 4.36 6.45 -17.52
C LEU A 254 3.74 6.66 -16.14
N LEU A 255 4.03 7.78 -15.48
CA LEU A 255 3.49 8.08 -14.15
C LEU A 255 1.95 8.21 -14.18
N VAL A 256 1.41 8.86 -15.21
CA VAL A 256 -0.05 8.97 -15.39
C VAL A 256 -0.67 7.59 -15.69
N ALA A 257 -0.04 6.79 -16.54
CA ALA A 257 -0.49 5.42 -16.81
C ALA A 257 -0.47 4.58 -15.52
N PHE A 258 0.62 4.68 -14.74
CA PHE A 258 0.79 4.01 -13.44
C PHE A 258 -0.30 4.40 -12.45
N LEU A 259 -0.58 5.69 -12.29
CA LEU A 259 -1.65 6.16 -11.42
C LEU A 259 -2.98 5.46 -11.73
N ILE A 260 -3.34 5.40 -13.02
CA ILE A 260 -4.61 4.86 -13.45
C ILE A 260 -4.67 3.34 -13.23
N TYR A 261 -3.72 2.56 -13.76
CA TYR A 261 -3.83 1.11 -13.60
C TYR A 261 -3.55 0.64 -12.16
N ASN A 262 -2.72 1.35 -11.40
CA ASN A 262 -2.48 1.04 -10.00
C ASN A 262 -3.71 1.33 -9.12
N ASP A 263 -4.54 2.32 -9.49
CA ASP A 263 -5.84 2.55 -8.85
C ASP A 263 -6.76 1.32 -8.99
N GLY A 264 -6.80 0.71 -10.18
CA GLY A 264 -7.48 -0.57 -10.39
C GLY A 264 -6.92 -1.70 -9.52
N ILE A 265 -5.58 -1.83 -9.45
CA ILE A 265 -4.91 -2.85 -8.61
C ILE A 265 -5.27 -2.66 -7.13
N GLN A 266 -5.15 -1.44 -6.62
CA GLN A 266 -5.46 -1.12 -5.23
C GLN A 266 -6.95 -1.35 -4.90
N THR A 267 -7.83 -1.10 -5.86
CA THR A 267 -9.27 -1.37 -5.71
C THR A 267 -9.53 -2.85 -5.56
N ILE A 268 -8.93 -3.71 -6.39
CA ILE A 268 -9.06 -5.17 -6.23
C ILE A 268 -8.59 -5.60 -4.85
N ILE A 269 -7.41 -5.14 -4.41
CA ILE A 269 -6.83 -5.51 -3.11
C ILE A 269 -7.77 -5.13 -1.96
N LYS A 270 -8.34 -3.92 -1.99
CA LYS A 270 -9.17 -3.39 -0.89
C LYS A 270 -10.60 -3.93 -0.90
N MET A 271 -11.14 -4.21 -2.09
CA MET A 271 -12.55 -4.56 -2.22
C MET A 271 -12.80 -6.09 -2.29
N ALA A 272 -11.75 -6.90 -2.53
CA ALA A 272 -11.89 -8.35 -2.75
C ALA A 272 -12.61 -9.07 -1.62
N THR A 273 -12.23 -8.79 -0.37
CA THR A 273 -12.79 -9.52 0.80
C THR A 273 -14.18 -9.01 1.18
N VAL A 274 -14.46 -7.71 1.09
CA VAL A 274 -15.81 -7.21 1.36
C VAL A 274 -16.79 -7.70 0.29
N TYR A 275 -16.35 -7.72 -0.98
CA TYR A 275 -17.14 -8.29 -2.07
C TYR A 275 -17.33 -9.80 -1.91
N GLY A 276 -16.28 -10.53 -1.53
CA GLY A 276 -16.39 -11.96 -1.21
C GLY A 276 -17.40 -12.24 -0.11
N ALA A 277 -17.42 -11.42 0.95
CA ALA A 277 -18.40 -11.52 2.03
C ALA A 277 -19.83 -11.25 1.55
N GLU A 278 -20.03 -10.27 0.65
CA GLU A 278 -21.33 -9.94 0.04
C GLU A 278 -21.92 -11.11 -0.74
N ILE A 279 -21.11 -11.80 -1.54
CA ILE A 279 -21.55 -12.93 -2.37
C ILE A 279 -21.58 -14.26 -1.61
N GLY A 280 -21.31 -14.25 -0.29
CA GLY A 280 -21.44 -15.42 0.58
C GLY A 280 -20.24 -16.35 0.60
N ILE A 281 -19.04 -15.93 0.17
CA ILE A 281 -17.83 -16.73 0.35
C ILE A 281 -17.54 -16.89 1.85
N PRO A 282 -17.19 -18.11 2.32
CA PRO A 282 -16.85 -18.34 3.72
C PRO A 282 -15.68 -17.48 4.19
N ASP A 283 -15.82 -16.84 5.36
CA ASP A 283 -14.82 -15.92 5.91
C ASP A 283 -13.44 -16.58 6.03
N THR A 284 -13.40 -17.84 6.47
CA THR A 284 -12.15 -18.63 6.55
C THR A 284 -11.47 -18.79 5.20
N ALA A 285 -12.26 -19.06 4.13
CA ALA A 285 -11.70 -19.22 2.80
C ALA A 285 -11.08 -17.92 2.30
N MET A 286 -11.72 -16.76 2.56
CA MET A 286 -11.18 -15.45 2.20
C MET A 286 -9.87 -15.15 2.94
N MET A 287 -9.81 -15.40 4.25
CA MET A 287 -8.60 -15.19 5.06
C MET A 287 -7.45 -16.09 4.62
N LEU A 288 -7.73 -17.37 4.34
CA LEU A 288 -6.75 -18.32 3.81
C LEU A 288 -6.25 -17.92 2.43
N ALA A 289 -7.12 -17.41 1.56
CA ALA A 289 -6.72 -16.90 0.24
C ALA A 289 -5.76 -15.71 0.35
N ILE A 290 -6.02 -14.77 1.26
CA ILE A 290 -5.10 -13.65 1.51
C ILE A 290 -3.75 -14.16 2.07
N LEU A 291 -3.78 -15.16 2.95
CA LEU A 291 -2.56 -15.79 3.46
C LEU A 291 -1.73 -16.39 2.31
N ILE A 292 -2.37 -17.06 1.36
CA ILE A 292 -1.73 -17.61 0.16
C ILE A 292 -1.09 -16.49 -0.66
N VAL A 293 -1.78 -15.37 -0.89
CA VAL A 293 -1.23 -14.22 -1.63
C VAL A 293 0.08 -13.73 -0.99
N GLN A 294 0.14 -13.65 0.34
CA GLN A 294 1.34 -13.19 1.05
C GLN A 294 2.56 -14.08 0.80
N PHE A 295 2.39 -15.39 0.79
CA PHE A 295 3.49 -16.34 0.60
C PHE A 295 3.81 -16.63 -0.87
N VAL A 296 2.81 -16.64 -1.75
CA VAL A 296 2.98 -16.86 -3.20
C VAL A 296 3.53 -15.63 -3.89
N GLY A 297 3.15 -14.44 -3.43
CA GLY A 297 3.56 -13.17 -4.04
C GLY A 297 5.08 -12.97 -4.11
N VAL A 298 5.82 -13.41 -3.08
CA VAL A 298 7.27 -13.24 -3.03
C VAL A 298 8.00 -13.98 -4.17
N PRO A 299 7.89 -15.32 -4.33
CA PRO A 299 8.55 -16.01 -5.43
C PRO A 299 8.03 -15.55 -6.81
N CYS A 300 6.76 -15.21 -6.92
CA CYS A 300 6.17 -14.74 -8.17
C CYS A 300 6.72 -13.37 -8.60
N ALA A 301 7.03 -12.47 -7.67
CA ALA A 301 7.69 -11.21 -7.99
C ALA A 301 9.07 -11.42 -8.64
N PHE A 302 9.85 -12.40 -8.16
CA PHE A 302 11.12 -12.77 -8.79
C PHE A 302 10.94 -13.39 -10.19
N LEU A 303 9.96 -14.26 -10.37
CA LEU A 303 9.63 -14.84 -11.68
C LEU A 303 9.22 -13.75 -12.67
N PHE A 304 8.44 -12.77 -12.24
CA PHE A 304 8.05 -11.63 -13.06
C PHE A 304 9.25 -10.74 -13.44
N GLY A 305 10.17 -10.52 -12.49
CA GLY A 305 11.45 -9.84 -12.75
C GLY A 305 12.31 -10.58 -13.78
N ALA A 306 12.41 -11.92 -13.67
CA ALA A 306 13.12 -12.74 -14.64
C ALA A 306 12.46 -12.70 -16.04
N LEU A 307 11.13 -12.71 -16.10
CA LEU A 307 10.37 -12.53 -17.33
C LEU A 307 10.66 -11.17 -17.97
N ALA A 308 10.66 -10.10 -17.18
CA ALA A 308 10.97 -8.74 -17.64
C ALA A 308 12.41 -8.63 -18.19
N GLY A 309 13.34 -9.41 -17.66
CA GLY A 309 14.70 -9.52 -18.20
C GLY A 309 14.75 -10.09 -19.62
N ARG A 310 13.75 -10.90 -20.01
CA ARG A 310 13.67 -11.53 -21.34
C ARG A 310 12.85 -10.70 -22.33
N ILE A 311 11.69 -10.21 -21.93
CA ILE A 311 10.74 -9.53 -22.84
C ILE A 311 10.71 -8.00 -22.67
N GLY A 312 11.40 -7.48 -21.65
CA GLY A 312 11.39 -6.07 -21.28
C GLY A 312 10.32 -5.73 -20.20
N ALA A 313 10.56 -4.67 -19.45
CA ALA A 313 9.66 -4.27 -18.34
C ALA A 313 8.27 -3.84 -18.84
N LYS A 314 8.18 -3.03 -19.91
CA LYS A 314 6.91 -2.56 -20.47
C LYS A 314 5.99 -3.70 -20.92
N PRO A 315 6.42 -4.68 -21.75
CA PRO A 315 5.60 -5.83 -22.12
C PRO A 315 5.19 -6.69 -20.91
N ALA A 316 6.08 -6.86 -19.94
CA ALA A 316 5.76 -7.61 -18.71
C ALA A 316 4.66 -6.92 -17.88
N ILE A 317 4.70 -5.59 -17.73
CA ILE A 317 3.62 -4.83 -17.09
C ILE A 317 2.31 -4.99 -17.85
N LEU A 318 2.31 -4.85 -19.18
CA LEU A 318 1.12 -5.05 -20.02
C LEU A 318 0.52 -6.45 -19.85
N LEU A 319 1.36 -7.49 -19.78
CA LEU A 319 0.91 -8.85 -19.46
C LEU A 319 0.24 -8.90 -18.08
N GLY A 320 0.81 -8.25 -17.07
CA GLY A 320 0.21 -8.13 -15.75
C GLY A 320 -1.18 -7.47 -15.80
N LEU A 321 -1.35 -6.39 -16.59
CA LEU A 321 -2.64 -5.72 -16.75
C LEU A 321 -3.67 -6.59 -17.47
N VAL A 322 -3.24 -7.41 -18.45
CA VAL A 322 -4.12 -8.42 -19.07
C VAL A 322 -4.59 -9.42 -18.03
N VAL A 323 -3.69 -9.93 -17.17
CA VAL A 323 -4.06 -10.85 -16.09
C VAL A 323 -5.03 -10.18 -15.11
N TYR A 324 -4.81 -8.91 -14.72
CA TYR A 324 -5.76 -8.17 -13.87
C TYR A 324 -7.13 -7.97 -14.53
N THR A 325 -7.17 -7.75 -15.84
CA THR A 325 -8.42 -7.70 -16.60
C THR A 325 -9.15 -9.04 -16.54
N LEU A 326 -8.43 -10.17 -16.72
CA LEU A 326 -8.99 -11.51 -16.58
C LEU A 326 -9.48 -11.78 -15.15
N ILE A 327 -8.71 -11.35 -14.12
CA ILE A 327 -9.13 -11.43 -12.71
C ILE A 327 -10.48 -10.72 -12.52
N SER A 328 -10.66 -9.53 -13.10
CA SER A 328 -11.91 -8.78 -12.99
C SER A 328 -13.07 -9.48 -13.70
N ILE A 329 -12.85 -10.05 -14.88
CA ILE A 329 -13.87 -10.81 -15.64
C ILE A 329 -14.29 -12.07 -14.87
N VAL A 330 -13.33 -12.85 -14.35
CA VAL A 330 -13.61 -14.05 -13.56
C VAL A 330 -14.24 -13.66 -12.21
N GLY A 331 -13.81 -12.56 -11.60
CA GLY A 331 -14.39 -12.01 -10.38
C GLY A 331 -15.87 -11.63 -10.53
N TYR A 332 -16.26 -11.12 -11.67
CA TYR A 332 -17.68 -10.85 -12.00
C TYR A 332 -18.55 -12.13 -11.96
N GLN A 333 -17.98 -13.26 -12.41
CA GLN A 333 -18.67 -14.55 -12.44
C GLN A 333 -18.49 -15.37 -11.16
N MET A 334 -17.70 -14.89 -10.20
CA MET A 334 -17.34 -15.62 -9.00
C MET A 334 -18.56 -15.95 -8.12
N ARG A 335 -18.64 -17.23 -7.67
CA ARG A 335 -19.70 -17.76 -6.80
C ARG A 335 -19.19 -18.70 -5.73
N THR A 336 -17.98 -19.21 -5.84
CA THR A 336 -17.45 -20.27 -4.97
C THR A 336 -16.12 -19.90 -4.34
N ALA A 337 -15.82 -20.47 -3.17
CA ALA A 337 -14.53 -20.32 -2.50
C ALA A 337 -13.37 -20.80 -3.37
N GLY A 338 -13.54 -21.87 -4.16
CA GLY A 338 -12.52 -22.36 -5.07
C GLY A 338 -12.13 -21.32 -6.12
N GLN A 339 -13.12 -20.61 -6.70
CA GLN A 339 -12.86 -19.50 -7.63
C GLN A 339 -12.15 -18.34 -6.93
N PHE A 340 -12.49 -18.05 -5.67
CA PHE A 340 -11.80 -17.02 -4.88
C PHE A 340 -10.32 -17.37 -4.66
N PHE A 341 -9.98 -18.64 -4.36
CA PHE A 341 -8.60 -19.10 -4.25
C PHE A 341 -7.82 -18.96 -5.56
N VAL A 342 -8.44 -19.29 -6.70
CA VAL A 342 -7.83 -19.12 -8.03
C VAL A 342 -7.53 -17.64 -8.30
N LEU A 343 -8.51 -16.76 -8.03
CA LEU A 343 -8.32 -15.32 -8.19
C LEU A 343 -7.22 -14.77 -7.27
N ALA A 344 -7.18 -15.20 -6.01
CA ALA A 344 -6.15 -14.82 -5.07
C ALA A 344 -4.75 -15.25 -5.56
N ALA A 345 -4.62 -16.48 -6.06
CA ALA A 345 -3.37 -16.98 -6.64
C ALA A 345 -2.95 -16.16 -7.87
N MET A 346 -3.89 -15.82 -8.76
CA MET A 346 -3.62 -14.95 -9.92
C MET A 346 -3.18 -13.55 -9.49
N VAL A 347 -3.80 -12.95 -8.46
CA VAL A 347 -3.37 -11.66 -7.89
C VAL A 347 -1.95 -11.79 -7.34
N GLY A 348 -1.67 -12.81 -6.52
CA GLY A 348 -0.33 -13.07 -5.98
C GLY A 348 0.74 -13.21 -7.07
N LEU A 349 0.38 -13.82 -8.20
CA LEU A 349 1.29 -13.99 -9.34
C LEU A 349 1.75 -12.65 -9.93
N VAL A 350 0.86 -11.66 -10.07
CA VAL A 350 1.13 -10.44 -10.85
C VAL A 350 1.37 -9.20 -10.00
N GLN A 351 0.86 -9.15 -8.75
CA GLN A 351 0.84 -7.95 -7.92
C GLN A 351 2.24 -7.39 -7.67
N GLY A 352 3.13 -8.19 -7.07
CA GLY A 352 4.48 -7.74 -6.73
C GLY A 352 5.30 -7.40 -7.98
N GLY A 353 5.18 -8.23 -9.03
CA GLY A 353 5.90 -8.03 -10.28
C GLY A 353 5.49 -6.75 -11.01
N THR A 354 4.19 -6.51 -11.16
CA THR A 354 3.68 -5.32 -11.86
C THR A 354 4.10 -4.02 -11.17
N GLN A 355 4.01 -3.97 -9.84
CA GLN A 355 4.40 -2.77 -9.06
C GLN A 355 5.91 -2.54 -9.09
N ALA A 356 6.70 -3.59 -8.86
CA ALA A 356 8.17 -3.50 -8.89
C ALA A 356 8.70 -3.08 -10.26
N LEU A 357 8.16 -3.64 -11.36
CA LEU A 357 8.57 -3.29 -12.71
C LEU A 357 8.14 -1.87 -13.09
N SER A 358 6.99 -1.38 -12.64
CA SER A 358 6.56 0.00 -12.87
C SER A 358 7.54 0.99 -12.24
N ARG A 359 7.95 0.73 -11.01
CA ARG A 359 8.95 1.53 -10.29
C ARG A 359 10.31 1.49 -10.98
N SER A 360 10.79 0.31 -11.36
CA SER A 360 12.05 0.13 -12.10
C SER A 360 12.03 0.81 -13.47
N LEU A 361 10.94 0.71 -14.20
CA LEU A 361 10.78 1.35 -15.49
C LEU A 361 10.81 2.88 -15.36
N PHE A 362 10.12 3.45 -14.36
CA PHE A 362 10.16 4.87 -14.04
C PHE A 362 11.59 5.33 -13.68
N ALA A 363 12.28 4.58 -12.82
CA ALA A 363 13.67 4.81 -12.47
C ALA A 363 14.58 4.91 -13.69
N SER A 364 14.40 4.01 -14.66
CA SER A 364 15.23 3.97 -15.89
C SER A 364 15.05 5.17 -16.82
N MET A 365 14.00 5.98 -16.63
CA MET A 365 13.68 7.18 -17.42
C MET A 365 13.83 8.47 -16.60
N THR A 366 14.41 8.38 -15.40
CA THR A 366 14.61 9.49 -14.47
C THR A 366 16.11 9.80 -14.37
N PRO A 367 16.58 11.07 -14.56
CA PRO A 367 17.98 11.42 -14.39
C PRO A 367 18.43 11.22 -12.94
N ALA A 368 19.64 10.68 -12.72
CA ALA A 368 20.14 10.33 -11.39
C ALA A 368 20.19 11.55 -10.43
N HIS A 369 20.56 12.73 -10.93
CA HIS A 369 20.64 13.97 -10.13
C HIS A 369 19.26 14.50 -9.67
N LYS A 370 18.14 14.04 -10.28
CA LYS A 370 16.75 14.38 -9.92
C LYS A 370 15.97 13.19 -9.37
N ALA A 371 16.63 12.06 -9.16
CA ALA A 371 15.96 10.83 -8.76
C ALA A 371 15.17 11.00 -7.46
N ALA A 372 15.74 11.66 -6.44
CA ALA A 372 15.07 11.88 -5.15
C ALA A 372 13.75 12.65 -5.28
N GLU A 373 13.74 13.75 -6.05
CA GLU A 373 12.54 14.55 -6.30
C GLU A 373 11.45 13.76 -7.06
N PHE A 374 11.87 13.08 -8.13
CA PHE A 374 10.94 12.35 -9.00
C PHE A 374 10.38 11.11 -8.33
N PHE A 375 11.17 10.41 -7.50
CA PHE A 375 10.67 9.31 -6.68
C PHE A 375 9.78 9.77 -5.54
N GLY A 376 10.05 10.94 -4.94
CA GLY A 376 9.11 11.58 -4.03
C GLY A 376 7.75 11.80 -4.69
N PHE A 377 7.76 12.28 -5.93
CA PHE A 377 6.55 12.47 -6.72
C PHE A 377 5.87 11.15 -7.10
N TYR A 378 6.65 10.12 -7.50
CA TYR A 378 6.14 8.77 -7.75
C TYR A 378 5.41 8.20 -6.53
N SER A 379 6.00 8.34 -5.34
CA SER A 379 5.38 7.88 -4.09
C SER A 379 4.07 8.61 -3.78
N VAL A 380 3.98 9.91 -4.08
CA VAL A 380 2.71 10.65 -3.98
C VAL A 380 1.67 10.04 -4.92
N PHE A 381 2.00 9.81 -6.19
CA PHE A 381 1.09 9.19 -7.16
C PHE A 381 0.71 7.75 -6.78
N GLU A 382 1.64 6.97 -6.24
CA GLU A 382 1.38 5.62 -5.74
C GLU A 382 0.35 5.62 -4.60
N LYS A 383 0.40 6.60 -3.71
CA LYS A 383 -0.54 6.76 -2.59
C LYS A 383 -1.89 7.34 -3.02
N PHE A 384 -1.89 8.22 -4.02
CA PHE A 384 -3.13 8.71 -4.63
C PHE A 384 -3.84 7.65 -5.46
N ALA A 385 -3.11 6.65 -5.98
CA ALA A 385 -3.72 5.48 -6.57
C ALA A 385 -4.56 4.74 -5.52
N GLY A 386 -5.80 4.44 -5.88
CA GLY A 386 -6.77 3.83 -4.97
C GLY A 386 -7.78 4.81 -4.36
N VAL A 387 -7.80 6.09 -4.80
CA VAL A 387 -8.86 7.06 -4.47
C VAL A 387 -10.04 6.89 -5.41
N PHE A 388 -9.78 6.87 -6.71
CA PHE A 388 -10.84 6.87 -7.73
C PHE A 388 -11.49 5.50 -7.89
N GLY A 389 -10.73 4.42 -7.74
CA GLY A 389 -11.25 3.08 -7.90
C GLY A 389 -12.39 2.74 -6.93
N PRO A 390 -12.22 2.83 -5.60
CA PRO A 390 -13.31 2.64 -4.65
C PRO A 390 -14.46 3.64 -4.85
N LEU A 391 -14.17 4.89 -5.24
CA LEU A 391 -15.20 5.87 -5.56
C LEU A 391 -16.08 5.41 -6.73
N PHE A 392 -15.47 5.03 -7.86
CA PHE A 392 -16.23 4.52 -9.01
C PHE A 392 -16.91 3.19 -8.71
N PHE A 393 -16.31 2.36 -7.84
CA PHE A 393 -16.93 1.13 -7.37
C PHE A 393 -18.22 1.44 -6.60
N ALA A 394 -18.19 2.38 -5.65
CA ALA A 394 -19.37 2.81 -4.89
C ALA A 394 -20.45 3.45 -5.78
N ILE A 395 -20.06 4.31 -6.72
CA ILE A 395 -20.98 4.93 -7.67
C ILE A 395 -21.66 3.85 -8.54
N SER A 396 -20.89 2.88 -9.05
CA SER A 396 -21.41 1.78 -9.85
C SER A 396 -22.44 0.95 -9.08
N ILE A 397 -22.19 0.66 -7.80
CA ILE A 397 -23.17 -0.04 -6.95
C ILE A 397 -24.45 0.77 -6.81
N ARG A 398 -24.35 2.07 -6.53
CA ARG A 398 -25.52 2.94 -6.38
C ARG A 398 -26.36 3.05 -7.65
N MET A 399 -25.70 3.03 -8.82
CA MET A 399 -26.39 3.11 -10.12
C MET A 399 -27.01 1.78 -10.54
N THR A 400 -26.36 0.65 -10.21
CA THR A 400 -26.75 -0.67 -10.74
C THR A 400 -27.37 -1.58 -9.69
N GLY A 401 -27.29 -1.24 -8.41
CA GLY A 401 -27.72 -2.09 -7.29
C GLY A 401 -26.86 -3.34 -7.09
N SER A 402 -25.69 -3.45 -7.76
CA SER A 402 -24.88 -4.67 -7.80
C SER A 402 -23.38 -4.40 -7.74
N SER A 403 -22.72 -4.99 -6.76
CA SER A 403 -21.26 -4.95 -6.67
C SER A 403 -20.57 -5.77 -7.77
N ARG A 404 -21.27 -6.73 -8.37
CA ARG A 404 -20.76 -7.46 -9.54
C ARG A 404 -20.50 -6.51 -10.72
N ASN A 405 -21.45 -5.63 -11.00
CA ASN A 405 -21.27 -4.63 -12.06
C ASN A 405 -20.15 -3.64 -11.72
N ALA A 406 -19.96 -3.33 -10.44
CA ALA A 406 -18.88 -2.49 -9.97
C ALA A 406 -17.48 -3.09 -10.24
N ILE A 407 -17.32 -4.43 -10.20
CA ILE A 407 -16.06 -5.08 -10.58
C ILE A 407 -15.70 -4.80 -12.04
N LEU A 408 -16.68 -4.75 -12.93
CA LEU A 408 -16.43 -4.45 -14.35
C LEU A 408 -15.92 -3.02 -14.54
N SER A 409 -16.30 -2.07 -13.68
CA SER A 409 -15.77 -0.70 -13.74
C SER A 409 -14.24 -0.65 -13.53
N VAL A 410 -13.69 -1.60 -12.78
CA VAL A 410 -12.23 -1.69 -12.54
C VAL A 410 -11.47 -2.04 -13.81
N ILE A 411 -12.10 -2.76 -14.76
CA ILE A 411 -11.50 -3.09 -16.07
C ILE A 411 -11.11 -1.81 -16.83
N ALA A 412 -11.90 -0.75 -16.71
CA ALA A 412 -11.62 0.52 -17.37
C ALA A 412 -10.25 1.09 -16.96
N PHE A 413 -9.86 0.95 -15.70
CA PHE A 413 -8.55 1.39 -15.21
C PHE A 413 -7.40 0.61 -15.86
N PHE A 414 -7.56 -0.70 -16.04
CA PHE A 414 -6.53 -1.53 -16.70
C PHE A 414 -6.45 -1.26 -18.19
N LEU A 415 -7.58 -1.08 -18.86
CA LEU A 415 -7.62 -0.76 -20.29
C LEU A 415 -7.06 0.63 -20.56
N VAL A 416 -7.51 1.66 -19.85
CA VAL A 416 -7.02 3.03 -20.03
C VAL A 416 -5.55 3.15 -19.66
N GLY A 417 -5.16 2.62 -18.49
CA GLY A 417 -3.77 2.61 -18.06
C GLY A 417 -2.86 1.81 -19.01
N GLY A 418 -3.33 0.66 -19.50
CA GLY A 418 -2.64 -0.15 -20.49
C GLY A 418 -2.47 0.56 -21.83
N VAL A 419 -3.52 1.20 -22.34
CA VAL A 419 -3.45 2.00 -23.57
C VAL A 419 -2.47 3.16 -23.42
N LEU A 420 -2.50 3.89 -22.30
CA LEU A 420 -1.52 4.96 -22.04
C LEU A 420 -0.09 4.40 -21.98
N LEU A 421 0.10 3.25 -21.35
CA LEU A 421 1.39 2.58 -21.30
C LEU A 421 1.90 2.18 -22.70
N LEU A 422 1.02 1.81 -23.65
CA LEU A 422 1.42 1.52 -25.03
C LEU A 422 2.06 2.74 -25.70
N PHE A 423 1.63 3.96 -25.39
CA PHE A 423 2.21 5.19 -25.95
C PHE A 423 3.53 5.60 -25.28
N VAL A 424 3.93 5.00 -24.15
CA VAL A 424 5.22 5.27 -23.51
C VAL A 424 6.35 4.71 -24.38
N ARG A 425 7.24 5.60 -24.83
CA ARG A 425 8.44 5.25 -25.62
C ARG A 425 9.65 5.18 -24.68
N VAL A 426 9.93 3.97 -24.20
CA VAL A 426 10.95 3.73 -23.16
C VAL A 426 12.33 4.23 -23.57
N ASP A 427 12.73 3.97 -24.83
CA ASP A 427 14.06 4.36 -25.33
C ASP A 427 14.23 5.89 -25.43
N GLU A 428 13.17 6.61 -25.82
CA GLU A 428 13.17 8.08 -25.79
C GLU A 428 13.30 8.60 -24.36
N GLY A 429 12.56 8.01 -23.42
CA GLY A 429 12.64 8.39 -22.00
C GLY A 429 14.02 8.17 -21.40
N ARG A 430 14.63 7.02 -21.69
CA ARG A 430 16.00 6.69 -21.26
C ARG A 430 17.05 7.60 -21.90
N ARG A 431 16.85 8.00 -23.15
CA ARG A 431 17.74 8.94 -23.86
C ARG A 431 17.66 10.31 -23.21
N ALA A 432 16.46 10.85 -22.99
CA ALA A 432 16.26 12.14 -22.35
C ALA A 432 16.87 12.19 -20.94
N ALA A 433 16.77 11.10 -20.17
CA ALA A 433 17.41 11.02 -18.84
C ALA A 433 18.95 11.11 -18.95
N ARG A 434 19.55 10.34 -19.85
CA ARG A 434 21.03 10.35 -20.09
C ARG A 434 21.54 11.69 -20.60
N GLU A 435 20.82 12.35 -21.51
CA GLU A 435 21.17 13.68 -22.01
C GLU A 435 21.17 14.73 -20.88
N ALA A 436 20.15 14.67 -19.98
CA ALA A 436 20.09 15.54 -18.83
C ALA A 436 21.24 15.29 -17.83
N GLU A 437 21.64 14.03 -17.65
CA GLU A 437 22.82 13.68 -16.82
C GLU A 437 24.13 14.19 -17.40
N ALA A 438 24.32 14.03 -18.71
CA ALA A 438 25.51 14.53 -19.39
C ALA A 438 25.66 16.07 -19.27
N LEU A 439 24.55 16.78 -19.43
CA LEU A 439 24.53 18.24 -19.25
C LEU A 439 24.85 18.67 -17.80
N ALA A 440 24.36 17.92 -16.80
CA ALA A 440 24.64 18.22 -15.40
C ALA A 440 26.08 17.90 -14.98
N THR A 441 26.79 17.04 -15.72
CA THR A 441 28.20 16.68 -15.44
C THR A 441 29.17 17.67 -16.09
N THR A 442 28.71 18.48 -17.05
CA THR A 442 29.52 19.48 -17.77
C THR A 442 29.42 20.90 -17.18
N LEU A 443 28.56 21.10 -16.22
CA LEU A 443 28.42 22.30 -15.39
C LEU A 443 29.06 22.10 -14.01
#